data_bb32c59d49e0a83cdc22ec64747a494b
#
_entry.id   bb32c59d49e0a83cdc22ec64747a494b
#
_cell.length_a   1.000
_cell.length_b   1.000
_cell.length_c   1.000
_cell.angle_alpha   90.00
_cell.angle_beta   90.00
_cell.angle_gamma   90.00
#
_symmetry.space_group_name_H-M   'P 1'
#
loop_
_entity.id
_entity.type
_entity.pdbx_description
1 polymer ?
#
loop_
_entity_poly.entity_id
_entity_poly.type
_entity_poly.pdbx_seq_one_letter_code
_entity_poly.pdbx_strand_id
1 'polypeptide(L)'
;MYAWVLDHSPGEYRYGEVPDPPVGPRDVRVRVVASALNRMDLWLARGMPKPPVLPVVPGCDAAGVVAAVGEEVSRWAVGDEVVVNPSLACGHCPECLAGRSVYCASWAILGEHRSGTHAESVVIGEANVVSRPTGRTWEESASYGLCGLTAYRMLRRAHLSAGETLLVTGVGGGVASAALAIGLQMGATVYATSRHEAKRERAVALGAVAAFPSGEPLPVKVDVVVDSSGEPTWASSLGALKKGGRLAVCGGTGGGRVELSLPKLWFGQYELIGSTMGTFSEFDELTRLVASGLSVAVDSAFQLAGYPEALARLRAGQQFGKLVLRH
;
A
#
# COMPACT_ATOMS: atom_id res chain seq x y z
N MET A 1 -12.13 22.12 -9.14
CA MET A 1 -12.48 20.98 -8.29
C MET A 1 -12.05 21.22 -6.85
N TYR A 2 -12.74 20.62 -5.88
CA TYR A 2 -12.32 20.66 -4.48
C TYR A 2 -11.30 19.55 -4.16
N ALA A 3 -10.30 19.89 -3.35
CA ALA A 3 -9.22 18.98 -2.95
C ALA A 3 -8.63 19.33 -1.58
N TRP A 4 -8.00 18.36 -0.96
CA TRP A 4 -7.03 18.60 0.12
C TRP A 4 -5.68 18.93 -0.49
N VAL A 5 -5.00 19.94 0.03
CA VAL A 5 -3.75 20.48 -0.55
C VAL A 5 -2.74 20.70 0.54
N LEU A 6 -1.50 20.33 0.27
CA LEU A 6 -0.32 20.68 1.04
C LEU A 6 0.45 21.77 0.27
N ASP A 7 0.39 23.01 0.76
CA ASP A 7 1.05 24.13 0.07
C ASP A 7 2.56 24.17 0.34
N HIS A 8 2.99 23.71 1.50
CA HIS A 8 4.40 23.60 1.90
C HIS A 8 4.60 22.41 2.83
N SER A 9 5.81 21.87 2.85
CA SER A 9 6.17 20.71 3.66
C SER A 9 7.51 20.97 4.38
N PRO A 10 7.57 20.85 5.75
CA PRO A 10 6.44 20.48 6.62
C PRO A 10 5.32 21.50 6.61
N GLY A 11 4.08 21.05 6.84
CA GLY A 11 2.89 21.89 6.82
C GLY A 11 1.61 21.14 7.17
N GLU A 12 0.50 21.87 7.07
CA GLU A 12 -0.84 21.33 7.28
C GLU A 12 -1.61 21.28 5.97
N TYR A 13 -2.54 20.34 5.88
CA TYR A 13 -3.43 20.23 4.73
C TYR A 13 -4.56 21.24 4.86
N ARG A 14 -4.86 21.95 3.78
CA ARG A 14 -6.09 22.77 3.66
C ARG A 14 -7.05 22.14 2.66
N TYR A 15 -8.33 22.30 2.89
CA TYR A 15 -9.39 21.95 1.95
C TYR A 15 -9.81 23.17 1.16
N GLY A 16 -9.91 23.08 -0.14
CA GLY A 16 -10.30 24.21 -0.98
C GLY A 16 -10.35 23.91 -2.45
N GLU A 17 -10.76 24.90 -3.21
CA GLU A 17 -10.84 24.84 -4.66
C GLU A 17 -9.45 24.93 -5.28
N VAL A 18 -9.21 24.09 -6.27
CA VAL A 18 -8.00 24.06 -7.11
C VAL A 18 -8.39 23.93 -8.59
N PRO A 19 -7.53 24.38 -9.51
CA PRO A 19 -7.76 24.15 -10.93
C PRO A 19 -7.91 22.65 -11.25
N ASP A 20 -8.78 22.31 -12.19
CA ASP A 20 -8.85 20.96 -12.72
C ASP A 20 -7.57 20.62 -13.47
N PRO A 21 -6.93 19.47 -13.21
CA PRO A 21 -5.73 19.08 -13.94
C PRO A 21 -6.08 18.83 -15.43
N PRO A 22 -5.24 19.30 -16.37
CA PRO A 22 -5.47 19.02 -17.78
C PRO A 22 -5.33 17.51 -18.08
N VAL A 23 -6.14 17.03 -19.04
CA VAL A 23 -6.02 15.63 -19.53
C VAL A 23 -5.05 15.61 -20.68
N GLY A 24 -3.92 14.91 -20.54
CA GLY A 24 -2.96 14.69 -21.61
C GLY A 24 -3.43 13.64 -22.62
N PRO A 25 -2.74 13.50 -23.78
CA PRO A 25 -3.19 12.61 -24.86
C PRO A 25 -3.39 11.14 -24.41
N ARG A 26 -2.59 10.64 -23.46
CA ARG A 26 -2.63 9.26 -22.94
C ARG A 26 -3.15 9.15 -21.52
N ASP A 27 -3.78 10.22 -21.01
CA ASP A 27 -4.29 10.25 -19.66
C ASP A 27 -5.80 9.99 -19.62
N VAL A 28 -6.24 9.49 -18.50
CA VAL A 28 -7.66 9.43 -18.13
C VAL A 28 -7.91 10.34 -16.93
N ARG A 29 -9.03 11.07 -16.93
CA ARG A 29 -9.55 11.72 -15.74
C ARG A 29 -10.50 10.77 -15.05
N VAL A 30 -10.19 10.42 -13.82
CA VAL A 30 -11.04 9.61 -12.97
C VAL A 30 -11.77 10.52 -11.99
N ARG A 31 -13.09 10.57 -12.03
CA ARG A 31 -13.90 11.14 -10.95
C ARG A 31 -13.83 10.16 -9.79
N VAL A 32 -13.26 10.59 -8.69
CA VAL A 32 -13.04 9.75 -7.52
C VAL A 32 -14.37 9.51 -6.81
N VAL A 33 -14.65 8.26 -6.47
CA VAL A 33 -15.82 7.85 -5.67
C VAL A 33 -15.38 7.50 -4.24
N ALA A 34 -14.21 6.85 -4.14
CA ALA A 34 -13.58 6.57 -2.86
C ALA A 34 -12.05 6.67 -3.01
N SER A 35 -11.38 7.18 -1.97
CA SER A 35 -9.93 7.17 -1.83
C SER A 35 -9.53 6.66 -0.46
N ALA A 36 -8.28 6.21 -0.25
CA ALA A 36 -7.88 5.66 1.03
C ALA A 36 -6.54 6.22 1.52
N LEU A 37 -6.49 6.49 2.84
CA LEU A 37 -5.33 7.05 3.50
C LEU A 37 -4.18 6.04 3.60
N ASN A 38 -2.98 6.58 3.58
CA ASN A 38 -1.72 5.87 3.83
C ASN A 38 -0.86 6.62 4.85
N ARG A 39 0.10 5.96 5.46
CA ARG A 39 1.04 6.66 6.35
C ARG A 39 1.83 7.75 5.64
N MET A 40 1.94 7.66 4.34
CA MET A 40 2.56 8.69 3.50
C MET A 40 1.88 10.05 3.69
N ASP A 41 0.57 10.12 3.83
CA ASP A 41 -0.16 11.36 4.12
C ASP A 41 0.34 12.06 5.40
N LEU A 42 0.70 11.27 6.43
CA LEU A 42 1.30 11.80 7.65
C LEU A 42 2.75 12.23 7.47
N TRP A 43 3.51 11.53 6.63
CA TRP A 43 4.93 11.80 6.40
C TRP A 43 5.13 13.04 5.53
N LEU A 44 4.34 13.21 4.49
CA LEU A 44 4.38 14.39 3.63
C LEU A 44 4.13 15.69 4.42
N ALA A 45 3.14 15.67 5.33
CA ALA A 45 2.88 16.80 6.22
C ALA A 45 4.05 17.11 7.17
N ARG A 46 4.93 16.11 7.44
CA ARG A 46 6.13 16.27 8.28
C ARG A 46 7.40 16.58 7.47
N GLY A 47 7.34 16.59 6.15
CA GLY A 47 8.49 16.76 5.27
C GLY A 47 9.43 15.55 5.19
N MET A 48 8.90 14.34 5.37
CA MET A 48 9.69 13.10 5.37
C MET A 48 9.03 11.99 4.52
N PRO A 49 9.25 11.90 3.21
CA PRO A 49 10.06 12.81 2.41
C PRO A 49 9.35 14.14 2.15
N LYS A 50 10.15 15.18 1.80
CA LYS A 50 9.59 16.42 1.28
C LYS A 50 9.12 16.17 -0.15
N PRO A 51 7.87 16.51 -0.52
CA PRO A 51 7.38 16.36 -1.89
C PRO A 51 8.27 17.16 -2.87
N PRO A 52 8.60 16.61 -4.04
CA PRO A 52 9.42 17.30 -5.03
C PRO A 52 8.70 18.50 -5.68
N VAL A 53 7.36 18.48 -5.66
CA VAL A 53 6.50 19.53 -6.21
C VAL A 53 5.50 19.96 -5.14
N LEU A 54 5.34 21.26 -4.99
CA LEU A 54 4.36 21.92 -4.12
C LEU A 54 3.68 23.07 -4.87
N PRO A 55 2.40 23.36 -4.68
CA PRO A 55 1.48 22.61 -3.83
C PRO A 55 1.19 21.22 -4.38
N VAL A 56 0.85 20.27 -3.49
CA VAL A 56 0.52 18.89 -3.87
C VAL A 56 -0.80 18.44 -3.22
N VAL A 57 -1.63 17.74 -4.00
CA VAL A 57 -2.80 17.00 -3.49
C VAL A 57 -2.32 15.65 -2.96
N PRO A 58 -2.57 15.28 -1.70
CA PRO A 58 -2.19 13.98 -1.16
C PRO A 58 -3.11 12.86 -1.67
N GLY A 59 -2.80 11.62 -1.23
CA GLY A 59 -3.59 10.43 -1.52
C GLY A 59 -3.04 9.63 -2.70
N CYS A 60 -2.90 8.32 -2.47
CA CYS A 60 -2.37 7.39 -3.48
C CYS A 60 -3.46 6.51 -4.06
N ASP A 61 -4.37 6.08 -3.23
CA ASP A 61 -5.34 5.02 -3.53
C ASP A 61 -6.68 5.64 -3.90
N ALA A 62 -7.28 5.17 -4.99
CA ALA A 62 -8.64 5.54 -5.35
C ALA A 62 -9.33 4.48 -6.20
N ALA A 63 -10.66 4.48 -6.15
CA ALA A 63 -11.55 3.89 -7.11
C ALA A 63 -12.56 4.95 -7.57
N GLY A 64 -12.93 4.92 -8.83
CA GLY A 64 -13.81 5.92 -9.40
C GLY A 64 -14.29 5.57 -10.80
N VAL A 65 -14.81 6.56 -11.47
CA VAL A 65 -15.39 6.44 -12.82
C VAL A 65 -14.63 7.34 -13.78
N VAL A 66 -14.27 6.82 -14.94
CA VAL A 66 -13.61 7.59 -16.00
C VAL A 66 -14.55 8.70 -16.46
N ALA A 67 -14.13 9.96 -16.30
CA ALA A 67 -14.92 11.14 -16.64
C ALA A 67 -14.47 11.81 -17.94
N ALA A 68 -13.20 11.61 -18.35
CA ALA A 68 -12.66 12.04 -19.63
C ALA A 68 -11.47 11.19 -20.02
N VAL A 69 -11.20 11.09 -21.31
CA VAL A 69 -10.05 10.36 -21.89
C VAL A 69 -9.31 11.26 -22.86
N GLY A 70 -7.98 11.13 -22.91
CA GLY A 70 -7.13 11.77 -23.89
C GLY A 70 -7.30 11.17 -25.29
N GLU A 71 -6.86 11.87 -26.32
CA GLU A 71 -7.07 11.49 -27.74
C GLU A 71 -6.35 10.20 -28.17
N GLU A 72 -5.28 9.81 -27.46
CA GLU A 72 -4.52 8.58 -27.72
C GLU A 72 -4.94 7.41 -26.80
N VAL A 73 -5.89 7.62 -25.87
CA VAL A 73 -6.40 6.57 -25.00
C VAL A 73 -7.26 5.61 -25.81
N SER A 74 -6.95 4.31 -25.71
CA SER A 74 -7.64 3.27 -26.45
C SER A 74 -8.28 2.18 -25.57
N ARG A 75 -7.86 2.11 -24.31
CA ARG A 75 -8.27 1.03 -23.39
C ARG A 75 -9.49 1.37 -22.54
N TRP A 76 -9.85 2.65 -22.45
CA TRP A 76 -10.86 3.14 -21.54
C TRP A 76 -11.86 4.08 -22.24
N ALA A 77 -13.07 4.06 -21.75
CA ALA A 77 -14.15 4.96 -22.18
C ALA A 77 -14.74 5.70 -20.98
N VAL A 78 -15.37 6.84 -21.24
CA VAL A 78 -16.14 7.57 -20.23
C VAL A 78 -17.24 6.67 -19.69
N GLY A 79 -17.36 6.58 -18.37
CA GLY A 79 -18.28 5.70 -17.67
C GLY A 79 -17.66 4.40 -17.13
N ASP A 80 -16.46 4.03 -17.54
CA ASP A 80 -15.78 2.84 -17.02
C ASP A 80 -15.46 2.99 -15.53
N GLU A 81 -15.74 1.96 -14.76
CA GLU A 81 -15.39 1.87 -13.34
C GLU A 81 -13.96 1.34 -13.16
N VAL A 82 -13.12 2.11 -12.49
CA VAL A 82 -11.67 1.82 -12.41
C VAL A 82 -11.14 1.93 -11.01
N VAL A 83 -9.98 1.27 -10.79
CA VAL A 83 -9.12 1.42 -9.62
C VAL A 83 -7.76 1.96 -10.07
N VAL A 84 -7.24 2.91 -9.31
CA VAL A 84 -5.97 3.58 -9.59
C VAL A 84 -4.80 2.76 -9.06
N ASN A 85 -3.81 2.50 -9.91
CA ASN A 85 -2.49 1.99 -9.54
C ASN A 85 -1.58 3.17 -9.18
N PRO A 86 -1.18 3.35 -7.92
CA PRO A 86 -0.38 4.50 -7.50
C PRO A 86 1.12 4.41 -7.88
N SER A 87 1.59 3.26 -8.41
CA SER A 87 2.97 3.07 -8.85
C SER A 87 3.14 3.59 -10.27
N LEU A 88 3.66 4.80 -10.41
CA LEU A 88 3.79 5.49 -11.70
C LEU A 88 5.10 5.10 -12.37
N ALA A 89 5.08 4.93 -13.70
CA ALA A 89 6.26 4.69 -14.52
C ALA A 89 6.00 5.19 -15.94
N CYS A 90 7.06 5.39 -16.74
CA CYS A 90 6.92 5.94 -18.08
C CYS A 90 6.25 5.00 -19.10
N GLY A 91 6.22 3.70 -18.85
CA GLY A 91 5.59 2.69 -19.71
C GLY A 91 6.39 2.27 -20.97
N HIS A 92 7.45 2.97 -21.35
CA HIS A 92 8.16 2.77 -22.62
C HIS A 92 9.68 2.57 -22.51
N CYS A 93 10.30 2.77 -21.35
CA CYS A 93 11.74 2.48 -21.19
C CYS A 93 12.01 0.96 -21.14
N PRO A 94 13.27 0.52 -21.30
CA PRO A 94 13.61 -0.90 -21.29
C PRO A 94 13.10 -1.65 -20.04
N GLU A 95 13.14 -1.01 -18.87
CA GLU A 95 12.64 -1.60 -17.61
C GLU A 95 11.13 -1.80 -17.64
N CYS A 96 10.39 -0.79 -18.13
CA CYS A 96 8.93 -0.88 -18.26
C CYS A 96 8.52 -1.96 -19.27
N LEU A 97 9.16 -1.97 -20.44
CA LEU A 97 8.89 -2.97 -21.49
C LEU A 97 9.24 -4.40 -21.06
N ALA A 98 10.21 -4.54 -20.17
CA ALA A 98 10.58 -5.82 -19.56
C ALA A 98 9.69 -6.21 -18.36
N GLY A 99 8.60 -5.46 -18.06
CA GLY A 99 7.69 -5.72 -16.94
C GLY A 99 8.25 -5.35 -15.57
N ARG A 100 9.35 -4.61 -15.52
CA ARG A 100 10.05 -4.19 -14.29
C ARG A 100 9.84 -2.70 -13.98
N SER A 101 8.61 -2.21 -14.10
CA SER A 101 8.27 -0.79 -14.01
C SER A 101 8.73 -0.08 -12.73
N VAL A 102 8.94 -0.79 -11.62
CA VAL A 102 9.50 -0.24 -10.38
C VAL A 102 10.98 0.17 -10.48
N TYR A 103 11.68 -0.26 -11.52
CA TYR A 103 13.07 0.15 -11.82
C TYR A 103 13.15 1.22 -12.90
N CYS A 104 12.01 1.75 -13.34
CA CYS A 104 11.95 2.86 -14.27
C CYS A 104 12.67 4.09 -13.68
N ALA A 105 13.52 4.75 -14.48
CA ALA A 105 14.22 5.97 -14.02
C ALA A 105 13.25 7.11 -13.67
N SER A 106 12.05 7.12 -14.28
CA SER A 106 10.96 8.07 -13.98
C SER A 106 9.92 7.49 -13.02
N TRP A 107 10.30 6.46 -12.24
CA TRP A 107 9.38 5.89 -11.29
C TRP A 107 8.98 6.90 -10.21
N ALA A 108 7.70 6.91 -9.86
CA ALA A 108 7.12 7.86 -8.93
C ALA A 108 5.93 7.24 -8.19
N ILE A 109 5.51 7.89 -7.12
CA ILE A 109 4.31 7.53 -6.36
C ILE A 109 3.28 8.66 -6.49
N LEU A 110 2.06 8.31 -6.84
CA LEU A 110 0.93 9.22 -6.85
C LEU A 110 0.68 9.78 -5.45
N GLY A 111 0.36 11.07 -5.34
CA GLY A 111 0.15 11.73 -4.05
C GLY A 111 1.42 12.14 -3.31
N GLU A 112 2.61 11.70 -3.78
CA GLU A 112 3.92 12.09 -3.24
C GLU A 112 4.72 12.90 -4.26
N HIS A 113 4.89 12.36 -5.47
CA HIS A 113 5.68 12.97 -6.56
C HIS A 113 4.81 13.75 -7.55
N ARG A 114 3.53 13.47 -7.57
CA ARG A 114 2.49 14.14 -8.35
C ARG A 114 1.24 14.24 -7.49
N SER A 115 0.37 15.22 -7.80
CA SER A 115 -0.95 15.36 -7.14
C SER A 115 -1.76 14.07 -7.23
N GLY A 116 -2.38 13.72 -6.11
CA GLY A 116 -3.00 12.44 -5.85
C GLY A 116 -4.53 12.49 -5.79
N THR A 117 -5.11 11.65 -4.96
CA THR A 117 -6.50 11.21 -5.03
C THR A 117 -7.44 11.81 -3.99
N HIS A 118 -6.95 12.62 -3.03
CA HIS A 118 -7.84 13.28 -2.07
C HIS A 118 -8.43 14.56 -2.67
N ALA A 119 -9.09 14.42 -3.83
CA ALA A 119 -9.73 15.43 -4.64
C ALA A 119 -10.93 14.84 -5.39
N GLU A 120 -11.84 15.66 -5.87
CA GLU A 120 -13.00 15.21 -6.67
C GLU A 120 -12.60 14.43 -7.93
N SER A 121 -11.42 14.71 -8.50
CA SER A 121 -10.89 13.97 -9.64
C SER A 121 -9.37 13.89 -9.63
N VAL A 122 -8.83 12.87 -10.30
CA VAL A 122 -7.40 12.70 -10.55
C VAL A 122 -7.17 12.43 -12.03
N VAL A 123 -6.08 12.98 -12.59
CA VAL A 123 -5.63 12.68 -13.96
C VAL A 123 -4.39 11.81 -13.89
N ILE A 124 -4.44 10.69 -14.60
CA ILE A 124 -3.41 9.66 -14.55
C ILE A 124 -3.31 8.93 -15.89
N GLY A 125 -2.12 8.41 -16.22
CA GLY A 125 -1.92 7.64 -17.45
C GLY A 125 -2.84 6.41 -17.56
N GLU A 126 -3.32 6.10 -18.76
CA GLU A 126 -4.23 4.96 -19.00
C GLU A 126 -3.69 3.61 -18.51
N ALA A 127 -2.36 3.44 -18.45
CA ALA A 127 -1.70 2.24 -17.93
C ALA A 127 -1.78 2.12 -16.39
N ASN A 128 -2.12 3.19 -15.70
CA ASN A 128 -2.22 3.26 -14.25
C ASN A 128 -3.65 3.05 -13.72
N VAL A 129 -4.57 2.58 -14.55
CA VAL A 129 -5.91 2.19 -14.10
C VAL A 129 -6.22 0.77 -14.54
N VAL A 130 -6.98 0.09 -13.71
CA VAL A 130 -7.50 -1.26 -13.97
C VAL A 130 -9.01 -1.27 -13.76
N SER A 131 -9.73 -2.21 -14.39
CA SER A 131 -11.17 -2.36 -14.15
C SER A 131 -11.45 -2.64 -12.68
N ARG A 132 -12.45 -1.97 -12.12
CA ARG A 132 -12.88 -2.21 -10.75
C ARG A 132 -13.38 -3.65 -10.59
N PRO A 133 -12.92 -4.39 -9.56
CA PRO A 133 -13.38 -5.74 -9.31
C PRO A 133 -14.90 -5.80 -9.06
N THR A 134 -15.59 -6.63 -9.83
CA THR A 134 -17.04 -6.83 -9.68
C THR A 134 -17.39 -7.38 -8.30
N GLY A 135 -18.50 -6.94 -7.73
CA GLY A 135 -18.97 -7.40 -6.41
C GLY A 135 -18.22 -6.81 -5.23
N ARG A 136 -17.26 -5.90 -5.44
CA ARG A 136 -16.58 -5.15 -4.37
C ARG A 136 -17.21 -3.79 -4.15
N THR A 137 -17.23 -3.32 -2.90
CA THR A 137 -17.64 -1.95 -2.60
C THR A 137 -16.59 -0.96 -3.14
N TRP A 138 -16.96 0.31 -3.24
CA TRP A 138 -16.02 1.36 -3.63
C TRP A 138 -14.89 1.51 -2.62
N GLU A 139 -15.21 1.36 -1.33
CA GLU A 139 -14.25 1.42 -0.24
C GLU A 139 -13.23 0.28 -0.31
N GLU A 140 -13.67 -0.95 -0.55
CA GLU A 140 -12.76 -2.09 -0.75
C GLU A 140 -11.88 -1.86 -1.99
N SER A 141 -12.49 -1.39 -3.09
CA SER A 141 -11.81 -1.12 -4.36
C SER A 141 -10.73 -0.04 -4.22
N ALA A 142 -10.98 1.00 -3.42
CA ALA A 142 -10.00 2.05 -3.13
C ALA A 142 -8.94 1.63 -2.08
N SER A 143 -9.00 0.44 -1.49
CA SER A 143 -8.21 0.12 -0.28
C SER A 143 -7.03 -0.81 -0.51
N TYR A 144 -6.83 -1.36 -1.69
CA TYR A 144 -5.75 -2.30 -1.96
C TYR A 144 -4.59 -1.74 -2.81
N GLY A 145 -4.69 -0.50 -3.30
CA GLY A 145 -3.72 0.10 -4.21
C GLY A 145 -2.28 0.04 -3.67
N LEU A 146 -1.88 1.00 -2.84
CA LEU A 146 -0.51 1.07 -2.32
C LEU A 146 -0.17 -0.09 -1.40
N CYS A 147 -0.98 -0.30 -0.37
CA CYS A 147 -0.68 -1.28 0.68
C CYS A 147 -0.79 -2.72 0.19
N GLY A 148 -1.81 -3.04 -0.60
CA GLY A 148 -2.02 -4.36 -1.18
C GLY A 148 -0.92 -4.71 -2.19
N LEU A 149 -0.60 -3.79 -3.10
CA LEU A 149 0.45 -3.98 -4.09
C LEU A 149 1.82 -4.17 -3.42
N THR A 150 2.13 -3.36 -2.40
CA THR A 150 3.37 -3.51 -1.62
C THR A 150 3.44 -4.88 -0.95
N ALA A 151 2.38 -5.30 -0.26
CA ALA A 151 2.33 -6.59 0.41
C ALA A 151 2.46 -7.76 -0.60
N TYR A 152 1.73 -7.70 -1.72
CA TYR A 152 1.78 -8.71 -2.78
C TYR A 152 3.20 -8.88 -3.30
N ARG A 153 3.87 -7.76 -3.66
CA ARG A 153 5.25 -7.79 -4.12
C ARG A 153 6.23 -8.31 -3.07
N MET A 154 6.07 -7.94 -1.80
CA MET A 154 6.93 -8.46 -0.72
C MET A 154 6.86 -9.99 -0.65
N LEU A 155 5.66 -10.56 -0.67
CA LEU A 155 5.44 -12.01 -0.63
C LEU A 155 5.98 -12.71 -1.88
N ARG A 156 5.77 -12.12 -3.07
CA ARG A 156 6.33 -12.62 -4.34
C ARG A 156 7.86 -12.60 -4.35
N ARG A 157 8.48 -11.51 -3.90
CA ARG A 157 9.95 -11.39 -3.81
C ARG A 157 10.56 -12.30 -2.76
N ALA A 158 9.83 -12.56 -1.68
CA ALA A 158 10.20 -13.55 -0.67
C ALA A 158 9.91 -14.98 -1.12
N HIS A 159 9.42 -15.20 -2.34
CA HIS A 159 9.08 -16.53 -2.88
C HIS A 159 8.20 -17.34 -1.92
N LEU A 160 7.22 -16.67 -1.27
CA LEU A 160 6.31 -17.37 -0.36
C LEU A 160 5.54 -18.44 -1.14
N SER A 161 5.55 -19.66 -0.62
CA SER A 161 4.91 -20.83 -1.21
C SER A 161 3.84 -21.42 -0.28
N ALA A 162 2.89 -22.14 -0.86
CA ALA A 162 1.88 -22.85 -0.09
C ALA A 162 2.53 -23.83 0.89
N GLY A 163 2.00 -23.89 2.12
CA GLY A 163 2.51 -24.72 3.20
C GLY A 163 3.65 -24.11 4.01
N GLU A 164 4.27 -23.00 3.56
CA GLU A 164 5.26 -22.27 4.35
C GLU A 164 4.62 -21.47 5.50
N THR A 165 5.45 -21.11 6.47
CA THR A 165 5.05 -20.27 7.58
C THR A 165 5.45 -18.82 7.36
N LEU A 166 4.48 -17.90 7.51
CA LEU A 166 4.63 -16.46 7.35
C LEU A 166 4.42 -15.74 8.67
N LEU A 167 5.32 -14.83 9.04
CA LEU A 167 5.10 -13.86 10.09
C LEU A 167 4.82 -12.48 9.50
N VAL A 168 3.72 -11.87 9.90
CA VAL A 168 3.35 -10.50 9.56
C VAL A 168 3.52 -9.59 10.76
N THR A 169 4.45 -8.64 10.72
CA THR A 169 4.69 -7.73 11.84
C THR A 169 3.75 -6.52 11.80
N GLY A 170 3.29 -6.09 12.99
CA GLY A 170 2.47 -4.87 13.12
C GLY A 170 1.09 -4.99 12.48
N VAL A 171 0.43 -6.15 12.62
CA VAL A 171 -0.91 -6.38 12.07
C VAL A 171 -1.90 -5.33 12.56
N GLY A 172 -2.68 -4.80 11.63
CA GLY A 172 -3.54 -3.63 11.83
C GLY A 172 -3.12 -2.43 10.97
N GLY A 173 -1.84 -2.37 10.50
CA GLY A 173 -1.43 -1.48 9.42
C GLY A 173 -1.89 -1.99 8.04
N GLY A 174 -2.01 -1.09 7.06
CA GLY A 174 -2.51 -1.44 5.72
C GLY A 174 -1.69 -2.53 5.02
N VAL A 175 -0.35 -2.42 5.00
CA VAL A 175 0.53 -3.45 4.40
C VAL A 175 0.42 -4.77 5.15
N ALA A 176 0.42 -4.72 6.48
CA ALA A 176 0.38 -5.94 7.30
C ALA A 176 -0.96 -6.67 7.20
N SER A 177 -2.10 -5.94 7.19
CA SER A 177 -3.42 -6.56 6.98
C SER A 177 -3.57 -7.16 5.59
N ALA A 178 -3.02 -6.50 4.56
CA ALA A 178 -2.98 -7.05 3.21
C ALA A 178 -2.07 -8.30 3.12
N ALA A 179 -0.88 -8.27 3.75
CA ALA A 179 0.02 -9.41 3.78
C ALA A 179 -0.59 -10.63 4.49
N LEU A 180 -1.37 -10.42 5.56
CA LEU A 180 -2.13 -11.48 6.22
C LEU A 180 -3.12 -12.12 5.23
N ALA A 181 -3.97 -11.31 4.59
CA ALA A 181 -4.99 -11.83 3.67
C ALA A 181 -4.37 -12.53 2.46
N ILE A 182 -3.36 -11.93 1.83
CA ILE A 182 -2.68 -12.50 0.67
C ILE A 182 -1.93 -13.78 1.05
N GLY A 183 -1.21 -13.80 2.19
CA GLY A 183 -0.50 -14.98 2.68
C GLY A 183 -1.44 -16.18 2.91
N LEU A 184 -2.60 -15.94 3.52
CA LEU A 184 -3.64 -16.97 3.69
C LEU A 184 -4.15 -17.47 2.33
N GLN A 185 -4.42 -16.57 1.39
CA GLN A 185 -4.88 -16.95 0.04
C GLN A 185 -3.81 -17.75 -0.74
N MET A 186 -2.52 -17.49 -0.49
CA MET A 186 -1.40 -18.26 -1.06
C MET A 186 -1.20 -19.62 -0.38
N GLY A 187 -1.98 -19.96 0.65
CA GLY A 187 -1.92 -21.23 1.37
C GLY A 187 -0.80 -21.29 2.44
N ALA A 188 -0.33 -20.14 2.92
CA ALA A 188 0.65 -20.08 4.01
C ALA A 188 -0.02 -20.24 5.38
N THR A 189 0.74 -20.77 6.34
CA THR A 189 0.40 -20.73 7.77
C THR A 189 0.83 -19.39 8.34
N VAL A 190 -0.12 -18.49 8.65
CA VAL A 190 0.20 -17.10 9.00
C VAL A 190 0.18 -16.88 10.50
N TYR A 191 1.26 -16.27 11.01
CA TYR A 191 1.38 -15.69 12.35
C TYR A 191 1.43 -14.17 12.25
N ALA A 192 1.00 -13.48 13.29
CA ALA A 192 0.99 -12.02 13.29
C ALA A 192 1.55 -11.43 14.60
N THR A 193 1.99 -10.18 14.57
CA THR A 193 2.29 -9.43 15.79
C THR A 193 1.54 -8.10 15.85
N SER A 194 1.17 -7.67 17.05
CA SER A 194 0.68 -6.32 17.32
C SER A 194 0.88 -5.95 18.77
N ARG A 195 1.11 -4.65 19.05
CA ARG A 195 1.11 -4.10 20.41
C ARG A 195 -0.28 -4.12 21.08
N HIS A 196 -1.33 -4.11 20.25
CA HIS A 196 -2.72 -4.03 20.70
C HIS A 196 -3.38 -5.41 20.68
N GLU A 197 -3.94 -5.83 21.82
CA GLU A 197 -4.61 -7.13 21.96
C GLU A 197 -5.76 -7.31 20.99
N ALA A 198 -6.68 -6.35 20.93
CA ALA A 198 -7.83 -6.40 20.01
C ALA A 198 -7.42 -6.59 18.53
N LYS A 199 -6.24 -6.08 18.12
CA LYS A 199 -5.73 -6.34 16.77
C LYS A 199 -5.17 -7.74 16.60
N ARG A 200 -4.60 -8.32 17.65
CA ARG A 200 -4.15 -9.72 17.64
C ARG A 200 -5.34 -10.67 17.53
N GLU A 201 -6.39 -10.45 18.35
CA GLU A 201 -7.65 -11.21 18.28
C GLU A 201 -8.29 -11.12 16.89
N ARG A 202 -8.35 -9.91 16.32
CA ARG A 202 -8.88 -9.71 14.96
C ARG A 202 -8.06 -10.44 13.91
N ALA A 203 -6.73 -10.48 14.02
CA ALA A 203 -5.87 -11.22 13.10
C ALA A 203 -6.14 -12.72 13.16
N VAL A 204 -6.35 -13.28 14.35
CA VAL A 204 -6.72 -14.69 14.54
C VAL A 204 -8.12 -14.95 13.95
N ALA A 205 -9.10 -14.08 14.21
CA ALA A 205 -10.44 -14.19 13.62
C ALA A 205 -10.42 -14.12 12.07
N LEU A 206 -9.41 -13.48 11.48
CA LEU A 206 -9.20 -13.42 10.03
C LEU A 206 -8.39 -14.60 9.47
N GLY A 207 -7.97 -15.56 10.31
CA GLY A 207 -7.31 -16.80 9.88
C GLY A 207 -5.84 -16.93 10.28
N ALA A 208 -5.25 -15.98 11.00
CA ALA A 208 -3.91 -16.19 11.57
C ALA A 208 -4.00 -17.32 12.62
N VAL A 209 -3.02 -18.24 12.60
CA VAL A 209 -2.97 -19.36 13.57
C VAL A 209 -2.78 -18.85 15.01
N ALA A 210 -1.94 -17.83 15.16
CA ALA A 210 -1.74 -17.12 16.42
C ALA A 210 -1.21 -15.71 16.17
N ALA A 211 -1.38 -14.82 17.15
CA ALA A 211 -0.83 -13.50 17.14
C ALA A 211 -0.19 -13.16 18.48
N PHE A 212 1.00 -12.52 18.46
CA PHE A 212 1.85 -12.28 19.59
C PHE A 212 2.08 -10.77 19.84
N PRO A 213 2.51 -10.35 21.03
CA PRO A 213 2.99 -8.99 21.25
C PRO A 213 4.15 -8.63 20.32
N SER A 214 4.18 -7.39 19.83
CA SER A 214 5.27 -6.92 18.97
C SER A 214 6.55 -6.66 19.76
N GLY A 215 7.70 -6.98 19.16
CA GLY A 215 9.02 -6.72 19.74
C GLY A 215 9.51 -7.79 20.72
N GLU A 216 8.68 -8.75 21.07
CA GLU A 216 9.06 -9.88 21.93
C GLU A 216 9.58 -11.07 21.09
N PRO A 217 10.41 -11.94 21.70
CA PRO A 217 10.80 -13.20 21.08
C PRO A 217 9.56 -14.06 20.78
N LEU A 218 9.49 -14.60 19.56
CA LEU A 218 8.39 -15.46 19.18
C LEU A 218 8.65 -16.91 19.54
N PRO A 219 7.63 -17.65 20.04
CA PRO A 219 7.77 -19.07 20.37
C PRO A 219 7.83 -19.97 19.14
N VAL A 220 7.70 -19.40 17.94
CA VAL A 220 7.67 -20.13 16.66
C VAL A 220 8.80 -19.64 15.74
N LYS A 221 9.23 -20.52 14.84
CA LYS A 221 10.13 -20.18 13.73
C LYS A 221 9.36 -20.21 12.42
N VAL A 222 9.67 -19.26 11.54
CA VAL A 222 8.94 -19.05 10.29
C VAL A 222 9.88 -19.04 9.08
N ASP A 223 9.34 -19.37 7.92
CA ASP A 223 10.07 -19.36 6.65
C ASP A 223 10.22 -17.94 6.10
N VAL A 224 9.18 -17.13 6.24
CA VAL A 224 9.13 -15.75 5.71
C VAL A 224 8.64 -14.79 6.78
N VAL A 225 9.27 -13.60 6.83
CA VAL A 225 8.81 -12.46 7.61
C VAL A 225 8.53 -11.29 6.68
N VAL A 226 7.38 -10.64 6.85
CA VAL A 226 7.04 -9.35 6.23
C VAL A 226 7.09 -8.27 7.30
N ASP A 227 7.99 -7.30 7.14
CA ASP A 227 8.20 -6.21 8.10
C ASP A 227 8.07 -4.84 7.43
N SER A 228 7.12 -4.03 7.91
CA SER A 228 6.92 -2.64 7.51
C SER A 228 7.19 -1.65 8.65
N SER A 229 7.61 -2.15 9.82
CA SER A 229 7.81 -1.37 11.04
C SER A 229 9.27 -0.91 11.21
N GLY A 230 10.23 -1.73 10.84
CA GLY A 230 11.66 -1.45 10.93
C GLY A 230 12.23 -1.67 12.33
N GLU A 231 12.95 -0.69 12.87
CA GLU A 231 13.73 -0.79 14.10
C GLU A 231 13.04 -1.51 15.28
N PRO A 232 11.80 -1.19 15.67
CA PRO A 232 11.16 -1.82 16.84
C PRO A 232 10.86 -3.31 16.70
N THR A 233 10.82 -3.83 15.47
CA THR A 233 10.50 -5.24 15.19
C THR A 233 11.66 -6.02 14.61
N TRP A 234 12.76 -5.34 14.25
CA TRP A 234 13.88 -5.92 13.52
C TRP A 234 14.50 -7.13 14.21
N ALA A 235 14.84 -6.98 15.49
CA ALA A 235 15.49 -8.05 16.25
C ALA A 235 14.60 -9.28 16.40
N SER A 236 13.30 -9.08 16.68
CA SER A 236 12.32 -10.17 16.80
C SER A 236 12.01 -10.80 15.43
N SER A 237 11.97 -10.00 14.36
CA SER A 237 11.77 -10.47 12.99
C SER A 237 12.90 -11.40 12.54
N LEU A 238 14.16 -10.99 12.71
CA LEU A 238 15.33 -11.85 12.45
C LEU A 238 15.38 -13.06 13.38
N GLY A 239 15.01 -12.86 14.65
CA GLY A 239 14.98 -13.94 15.65
C GLY A 239 13.90 -14.99 15.34
N ALA A 240 12.86 -14.65 14.62
CA ALA A 240 11.79 -15.57 14.24
C ALA A 240 12.14 -16.46 13.04
N LEU A 241 13.13 -16.10 12.23
CA LEU A 241 13.45 -16.86 11.02
C LEU A 241 13.98 -18.26 11.34
N LYS A 242 13.53 -19.24 10.57
CA LYS A 242 14.20 -20.54 10.41
C LYS A 242 15.54 -20.34 9.70
N LYS A 243 16.43 -21.31 9.78
CA LYS A 243 17.63 -21.34 8.93
C LYS A 243 17.21 -21.38 7.46
N GLY A 244 17.80 -20.52 6.62
CA GLY A 244 17.38 -20.30 5.23
C GLY A 244 16.14 -19.42 5.07
N GLY A 245 15.67 -18.76 6.15
CA GLY A 245 14.49 -17.91 6.11
C GLY A 245 14.73 -16.56 5.44
N ARG A 246 13.62 -15.92 5.03
CA ARG A 246 13.60 -14.69 4.22
C ARG A 246 12.87 -13.58 4.95
N LEU A 247 13.48 -12.39 5.05
CA LEU A 247 12.89 -11.19 5.62
C LEU A 247 12.67 -10.15 4.53
N ALA A 248 11.42 -9.90 4.16
CA ALA A 248 11.04 -8.83 3.26
C ALA A 248 10.70 -7.55 4.04
N VAL A 249 11.30 -6.42 3.64
CA VAL A 249 11.15 -5.12 4.28
C VAL A 249 10.70 -4.08 3.26
N CYS A 250 9.67 -3.29 3.58
CA CYS A 250 9.18 -2.23 2.71
C CYS A 250 9.12 -0.85 3.38
N GLY A 251 9.48 -0.75 4.65
CA GLY A 251 9.40 0.52 5.37
C GLY A 251 10.05 0.46 6.74
N GLY A 252 10.20 1.64 7.33
CA GLY A 252 10.74 1.83 8.66
C GLY A 252 9.88 2.81 9.46
N THR A 253 8.58 2.51 9.61
CA THR A 253 7.62 3.41 10.27
C THR A 253 8.00 3.75 11.70
N GLY A 254 8.65 2.82 12.41
CA GLY A 254 9.13 2.99 13.79
C GLY A 254 10.60 3.39 13.89
N GLY A 255 11.34 3.42 12.78
CA GLY A 255 12.76 3.73 12.69
C GLY A 255 13.39 3.06 11.46
N GLY A 256 14.21 3.81 10.73
CA GLY A 256 14.82 3.37 9.47
C GLY A 256 16.26 2.86 9.62
N ARG A 257 16.82 2.82 10.84
CA ARG A 257 18.20 2.35 11.10
C ARG A 257 18.16 1.10 11.96
N VAL A 258 18.84 0.06 11.52
CA VAL A 258 18.88 -1.24 12.20
C VAL A 258 20.31 -1.77 12.28
N GLU A 259 20.61 -2.54 13.33
CA GLU A 259 21.86 -3.26 13.44
C GLU A 259 21.71 -4.68 12.88
N LEU A 260 22.71 -5.13 12.13
CA LEU A 260 22.77 -6.46 11.55
C LEU A 260 24.05 -7.17 12.01
N SER A 261 23.88 -8.28 12.71
CA SER A 261 25.00 -9.19 13.01
C SER A 261 25.31 -10.05 11.79
N LEU A 262 26.46 -9.81 11.15
CA LEU A 262 26.90 -10.62 10.00
C LEU A 262 27.01 -12.13 10.34
N PRO A 263 27.57 -12.55 11.50
CA PRO A 263 27.54 -13.97 11.89
C PRO A 263 26.11 -14.56 11.90
N LYS A 264 25.13 -13.86 12.44
CA LYS A 264 23.74 -14.34 12.40
C LYS A 264 23.23 -14.47 10.96
N LEU A 265 23.59 -13.54 10.08
CA LEU A 265 23.17 -13.57 8.68
C LEU A 265 23.70 -14.83 7.96
N TRP A 266 25.03 -15.05 7.99
CA TRP A 266 25.60 -16.17 7.23
C TRP A 266 25.37 -17.54 7.88
N PHE A 267 25.42 -17.67 9.22
CA PHE A 267 25.10 -18.95 9.88
C PHE A 267 23.62 -19.29 9.78
N GLY A 268 22.74 -18.27 9.80
CA GLY A 268 21.31 -18.42 9.57
C GLY A 268 20.98 -18.65 8.10
N GLN A 269 21.89 -18.32 7.16
CA GLN A 269 21.67 -18.33 5.71
C GLN A 269 20.43 -17.51 5.35
N TYR A 270 20.27 -16.34 5.99
CA TYR A 270 19.09 -15.49 5.79
C TYR A 270 19.19 -14.66 4.53
N GLU A 271 18.03 -14.46 3.88
CA GLU A 271 17.86 -13.50 2.80
C GLU A 271 17.16 -12.24 3.32
N LEU A 272 17.77 -11.07 3.09
CA LEU A 272 17.20 -9.77 3.41
C LEU A 272 16.75 -9.10 2.11
N ILE A 273 15.45 -8.83 1.98
CA ILE A 273 14.82 -8.43 0.73
C ILE A 273 14.19 -7.05 0.90
N GLY A 274 14.77 -6.01 0.30
CA GLY A 274 14.13 -4.70 0.19
C GLY A 274 13.02 -4.76 -0.85
N SER A 275 11.86 -4.17 -0.58
CA SER A 275 10.73 -4.12 -1.52
C SER A 275 10.02 -2.78 -1.44
N THR A 276 9.52 -2.27 -2.56
CA THR A 276 8.68 -1.08 -2.62
C THR A 276 7.61 -1.23 -3.69
N MET A 277 6.40 -0.78 -3.38
CA MET A 277 5.28 -0.78 -4.34
C MET A 277 5.15 -2.09 -5.12
N GLY A 278 4.90 -2.00 -6.43
CA GLY A 278 4.86 -3.13 -7.36
C GLY A 278 4.82 -2.68 -8.82
N THR A 279 4.92 -3.64 -9.73
CA THR A 279 4.83 -3.43 -11.18
C THR A 279 3.37 -3.34 -11.64
N PHE A 280 3.15 -2.92 -12.88
CA PHE A 280 1.80 -2.93 -13.49
C PHE A 280 1.20 -4.35 -13.48
N SER A 281 1.98 -5.36 -13.88
CA SER A 281 1.52 -6.75 -13.90
C SER A 281 1.19 -7.31 -12.51
N GLU A 282 1.98 -6.95 -11.49
CA GLU A 282 1.67 -7.31 -10.10
C GLU A 282 0.38 -6.66 -9.61
N PHE A 283 0.06 -5.45 -10.08
CA PHE A 283 -1.22 -4.80 -9.77
C PHE A 283 -2.41 -5.49 -10.44
N ASP A 284 -2.26 -5.88 -11.71
CA ASP A 284 -3.27 -6.66 -12.43
C ASP A 284 -3.52 -8.02 -11.75
N GLU A 285 -2.44 -8.71 -11.32
CA GLU A 285 -2.54 -9.98 -10.60
C GLU A 285 -3.25 -9.82 -9.25
N LEU A 286 -2.89 -8.80 -8.48
CA LEU A 286 -3.55 -8.48 -7.22
C LEU A 286 -5.04 -8.14 -7.44
N THR A 287 -5.37 -7.37 -8.47
CA THR A 287 -6.76 -7.02 -8.80
C THR A 287 -7.58 -8.27 -9.11
N ARG A 288 -7.00 -9.25 -9.83
CA ARG A 288 -7.65 -10.56 -10.05
C ARG A 288 -7.87 -11.33 -8.76
N LEU A 289 -6.91 -11.29 -7.82
CA LEU A 289 -7.08 -11.91 -6.49
C LEU A 289 -8.22 -11.23 -5.70
N VAL A 290 -8.31 -9.91 -5.75
CA VAL A 290 -9.42 -9.18 -5.12
C VAL A 290 -10.75 -9.57 -5.77
N ALA A 291 -10.80 -9.66 -7.10
CA ALA A 291 -12.00 -10.11 -7.83
C ALA A 291 -12.41 -11.55 -7.45
N SER A 292 -11.43 -12.44 -7.20
CA SER A 292 -11.68 -13.83 -6.81
C SER A 292 -12.00 -14.04 -5.32
N GLY A 293 -12.10 -12.98 -4.53
CA GLY A 293 -12.54 -13.11 -3.14
C GLY A 293 -11.49 -12.74 -2.08
N LEU A 294 -10.28 -12.26 -2.44
CA LEU A 294 -9.31 -11.78 -1.46
C LEU A 294 -9.94 -10.72 -0.56
N SER A 295 -9.85 -10.92 0.75
CA SER A 295 -10.39 -9.97 1.73
C SER A 295 -9.58 -8.66 1.74
N VAL A 296 -10.27 -7.54 1.65
CA VAL A 296 -9.69 -6.20 1.79
C VAL A 296 -10.18 -5.58 3.10
N ALA A 297 -9.25 -5.34 4.01
CA ALA A 297 -9.59 -4.82 5.34
C ALA A 297 -9.86 -3.31 5.29
N VAL A 298 -11.12 -2.90 5.34
CA VAL A 298 -11.55 -1.52 5.56
C VAL A 298 -11.95 -1.36 7.02
N ASP A 299 -11.37 -0.37 7.71
CA ASP A 299 -11.66 -0.09 9.12
C ASP A 299 -12.86 0.85 9.26
N SER A 300 -12.80 1.99 8.61
CA SER A 300 -13.85 3.00 8.63
C SER A 300 -13.80 3.90 7.41
N ALA A 301 -14.94 4.51 7.09
CA ALA A 301 -15.09 5.46 6.01
C ALA A 301 -15.58 6.82 6.55
N PHE A 302 -15.02 7.89 6.00
CA PHE A 302 -15.32 9.29 6.29
C PHE A 302 -15.77 9.98 5.00
N GLN A 303 -16.45 11.11 5.10
CA GLN A 303 -16.61 11.99 3.93
C GLN A 303 -15.27 12.66 3.58
N LEU A 304 -15.07 13.09 2.36
CA LEU A 304 -13.83 13.78 1.95
C LEU A 304 -13.47 14.94 2.88
N ALA A 305 -14.45 15.73 3.32
CA ALA A 305 -14.25 16.81 4.27
C ALA A 305 -13.77 16.35 5.66
N GLY A 306 -14.02 15.09 6.04
CA GLY A 306 -13.56 14.46 7.28
C GLY A 306 -12.12 13.94 7.25
N TYR A 307 -11.31 14.31 6.26
CA TYR A 307 -9.91 13.90 6.17
C TYR A 307 -9.08 14.20 7.43
N PRO A 308 -9.22 15.36 8.13
CA PRO A 308 -8.47 15.60 9.36
C PRO A 308 -8.77 14.58 10.48
N GLU A 309 -10.02 14.14 10.60
CA GLU A 309 -10.43 13.12 11.57
C GLU A 309 -9.83 11.76 11.21
N ALA A 310 -9.88 11.39 9.91
CA ALA A 310 -9.27 10.17 9.40
C ALA A 310 -7.75 10.18 9.63
N LEU A 311 -7.05 11.31 9.39
CA LEU A 311 -5.63 11.49 9.69
C LEU A 311 -5.32 11.36 11.19
N ALA A 312 -6.14 11.93 12.06
CA ALA A 312 -5.98 11.81 13.51
C ALA A 312 -6.09 10.34 13.96
N ARG A 313 -7.07 9.58 13.43
CA ARG A 313 -7.24 8.15 13.69
C ARG A 313 -6.04 7.35 13.17
N LEU A 314 -5.54 7.66 11.97
CA LEU A 314 -4.34 7.05 11.39
C LEU A 314 -3.09 7.33 12.23
N ARG A 315 -2.93 8.56 12.70
CA ARG A 315 -1.81 9.00 13.56
C ARG A 315 -1.83 8.27 14.90
N ALA A 316 -3.00 8.08 15.49
CA ALA A 316 -3.20 7.33 16.74
C ALA A 316 -2.98 5.82 16.55
N GLY A 317 -2.93 5.32 15.30
CA GLY A 317 -2.74 3.92 15.00
C GLY A 317 -3.91 3.04 15.47
N GLN A 318 -5.11 3.57 15.53
CA GLN A 318 -6.29 2.87 16.06
C GLN A 318 -6.94 1.92 15.04
N GLN A 319 -6.70 2.13 13.74
CA GLN A 319 -7.31 1.35 12.66
C GLN A 319 -6.78 -0.07 12.57
N PHE A 320 -7.59 -0.95 11.98
CA PHE A 320 -7.18 -2.24 11.45
C PHE A 320 -7.48 -2.31 9.95
N GLY A 321 -6.43 -2.17 9.13
CA GLY A 321 -6.58 -2.03 7.67
C GLY A 321 -6.58 -0.59 7.22
N LYS A 322 -7.49 -0.23 6.31
CA LYS A 322 -7.52 1.05 5.62
C LYS A 322 -8.62 1.98 6.14
N LEU A 323 -8.32 3.26 6.16
CA LEU A 323 -9.27 4.36 6.35
C LEU A 323 -9.62 4.93 4.98
N VAL A 324 -10.90 5.13 4.71
CA VAL A 324 -11.42 5.51 3.39
C VAL A 324 -12.10 6.87 3.46
N LEU A 325 -11.97 7.65 2.39
CA LEU A 325 -12.74 8.87 2.14
C LEU A 325 -13.74 8.60 1.03
N ARG A 326 -14.99 8.96 1.23
CA ARG A 326 -16.07 8.98 0.22
C ARG A 326 -16.16 10.38 -0.36
N HIS A 327 -16.23 10.46 -1.67
CA HIS A 327 -16.28 11.73 -2.43
C HIS A 327 -17.67 12.06 -2.93
#